data_56a346e54d6cdd3317c633fa5f667622
#
_entry.id   56a346e54d6cdd3317c633fa5f667622
#
_cell.length_a   1.000
_cell.length_b   1.000
_cell.length_c   1.000
_cell.angle_alpha   90.00
_cell.angle_beta   90.00
_cell.angle_gamma   90.00
#
_symmetry.space_group_name_H-M   'P 1'
#
loop_
_entity.id
_entity.type
_entity.pdbx_description
1 polymer ?
#
loop_
_entity_poly.entity_id
_entity_poly.type
_entity_poly.pdbx_seq_one_letter_code
_entity_poly.pdbx_strand_id
1 'polypeptide(L)'
;MTVMLLLGAMAIWTGCRDDKGDVPSEPLDSAIEQALPAVTLEEVAPKGAFDNPVGMTIDGGLSAGLANKAFVVEQPGRIRMLDLKQPDKTPETVLDLTDRVYADGNEQGLLGLAFDPKRPGVAYVNYTTKNATVISRFATADPEHPERLDPESELVLLTYEQPFSNHKGGQLAFGPEGYLYIASGDGGSGGDPYGNAQNTNSLLGKILRIDVLSGGAYGRSYGIPSDNPFANGGGAPEVYAYGLRNPWRFSFDAATGKLWAADVGQDRLEEIDVIEKGGNYGWNAMEASKCYEPASGCVKDGLILPIYEYGRELGVSITGGYVYRGKQLSEWIGWYIYADYATGTIWALRQRDDGTVDNRTLLQSGERITSFGVDADGELYICSQDGSLLRIAKRQQA
;
A
#
# COMPACT_ATOMS: atom_id res chain seq x y z
N MET A 1 1.69 75.65 -32.44
CA MET A 1 2.92 76.35 -32.06
C MET A 1 3.80 75.30 -31.43
N THR A 2 4.92 74.92 -31.80
CA THR A 2 5.91 75.26 -32.79
C THR A 2 6.77 74.03 -33.00
N VAL A 3 7.03 73.73 -34.26
CA VAL A 3 7.96 72.76 -34.86
C VAL A 3 9.37 73.03 -34.35
N MET A 4 10.20 71.96 -34.17
CA MET A 4 11.54 72.01 -34.69
C MET A 4 12.13 70.60 -34.90
N LEU A 5 12.38 70.28 -36.17
CA LEU A 5 13.31 69.24 -36.67
C LEU A 5 14.75 69.64 -36.35
N LEU A 6 15.63 68.65 -36.18
CA LEU A 6 16.99 68.78 -36.71
C LEU A 6 17.57 67.37 -36.99
N LEU A 7 18.06 67.27 -38.22
CA LEU A 7 18.79 66.22 -38.90
C LEU A 7 20.22 66.03 -38.41
N GLY A 8 20.75 64.83 -38.63
CA GLY A 8 22.11 64.60 -39.12
C GLY A 8 23.02 63.83 -38.18
N ALA A 9 23.51 62.68 -38.49
CA ALA A 9 24.55 62.37 -39.42
C ALA A 9 24.88 60.89 -39.46
N MET A 10 25.05 60.41 -40.68
CA MET A 10 25.56 59.09 -41.03
C MET A 10 27.05 59.00 -40.69
N ALA A 11 27.47 57.94 -40.01
CA ALA A 11 28.87 57.52 -40.07
C ALA A 11 28.92 56.04 -40.36
N ILE A 12 29.37 55.70 -41.54
CA ILE A 12 29.78 54.39 -42.04
C ILE A 12 31.05 53.97 -41.33
N TRP A 13 31.07 52.83 -40.66
CA TRP A 13 32.30 52.13 -40.35
C TRP A 13 32.20 50.67 -40.73
N THR A 14 33.16 50.28 -41.60
CA THR A 14 33.36 48.96 -42.16
C THR A 14 34.03 48.02 -41.16
N GLY A 15 33.52 46.82 -41.06
CA GLY A 15 34.29 45.59 -40.99
C GLY A 15 35.01 45.23 -39.68
N CYS A 16 34.50 44.31 -38.94
CA CYS A 16 35.30 43.27 -38.33
C CYS A 16 34.52 41.95 -38.33
N ARG A 17 35.09 40.91 -38.86
CA ARG A 17 34.62 39.52 -38.79
C ARG A 17 34.65 39.10 -37.32
N ASP A 18 33.53 38.81 -36.76
CA ASP A 18 33.45 38.03 -35.53
C ASP A 18 33.31 36.56 -35.90
N ASP A 19 34.36 35.83 -35.62
CA ASP A 19 34.40 34.39 -35.51
C ASP A 19 33.36 33.98 -34.44
N LYS A 20 32.18 33.56 -34.88
CA LYS A 20 31.27 32.79 -34.04
C LYS A 20 31.81 31.38 -33.97
N GLY A 21 32.61 31.12 -32.94
CA GLY A 21 32.86 29.78 -32.49
C GLY A 21 31.50 29.17 -32.14
N ASP A 22 31.06 28.18 -32.91
CA ASP A 22 29.99 27.25 -32.53
C ASP A 22 30.40 26.60 -31.20
N VAL A 23 29.80 27.05 -30.12
CA VAL A 23 29.74 26.29 -28.88
C VAL A 23 28.72 25.20 -29.17
N PRO A 24 29.13 23.93 -29.21
CA PRO A 24 28.16 22.86 -29.29
C PRO A 24 27.34 22.93 -28.02
N SER A 25 26.05 23.25 -28.13
CA SER A 25 25.08 22.97 -27.09
C SER A 25 24.93 21.45 -27.05
N GLU A 26 25.78 20.78 -26.29
CA GLU A 26 25.47 19.43 -25.87
C GLU A 26 24.17 19.50 -25.06
N PRO A 27 23.18 18.67 -25.40
CA PRO A 27 22.02 18.56 -24.54
C PRO A 27 22.49 17.96 -23.21
N LEU A 28 22.38 18.73 -22.15
CA LEU A 28 22.55 18.32 -20.76
C LEU A 28 21.40 17.36 -20.37
N ASP A 29 21.28 16.24 -21.07
CA ASP A 29 20.30 15.21 -20.72
C ASP A 29 20.74 13.80 -21.18
N SER A 30 22.03 13.51 -20.96
CA SER A 30 22.49 12.14 -20.83
C SER A 30 23.20 11.98 -19.48
N ALA A 31 22.51 12.31 -18.39
CA ALA A 31 22.83 11.68 -17.13
C ALA A 31 22.70 10.18 -17.39
N ILE A 32 23.83 9.51 -17.40
CA ILE A 32 24.02 8.07 -17.56
C ILE A 32 22.88 7.39 -16.82
N GLU A 33 21.93 6.84 -17.55
CA GLU A 33 20.88 6.00 -17.00
C GLU A 33 21.61 4.77 -16.45
N GLN A 34 22.02 4.85 -15.17
CA GLN A 34 22.69 3.75 -14.50
C GLN A 34 21.78 2.54 -14.64
N ALA A 35 22.28 1.51 -15.32
CA ALA A 35 21.55 0.28 -15.46
C ALA A 35 21.20 -0.23 -14.04
N LEU A 36 19.91 -0.21 -13.72
CA LEU A 36 19.44 -0.66 -12.41
C LEU A 36 19.83 -2.13 -12.22
N PRO A 37 20.32 -2.53 -11.03
CA PRO A 37 20.79 -3.89 -10.82
C PRO A 37 19.66 -4.88 -10.94
N ALA A 38 19.94 -6.02 -11.53
CA ALA A 38 19.04 -7.16 -11.53
C ALA A 38 18.85 -7.67 -10.11
N VAL A 39 17.61 -8.06 -9.79
CA VAL A 39 17.25 -8.63 -8.50
C VAL A 39 17.01 -10.14 -8.60
N THR A 40 17.01 -10.81 -7.45
CA THR A 40 16.66 -12.21 -7.27
C THR A 40 15.81 -12.34 -6.00
N LEU A 41 15.15 -13.48 -5.85
CA LEU A 41 14.51 -13.85 -4.59
C LEU A 41 15.43 -14.81 -3.83
N GLU A 42 15.66 -14.50 -2.57
CA GLU A 42 16.37 -15.39 -1.63
C GLU A 42 15.34 -15.99 -0.67
N GLU A 43 15.37 -17.31 -0.52
CA GLU A 43 14.51 -17.99 0.43
C GLU A 43 14.94 -17.66 1.86
N VAL A 44 13.99 -17.18 2.66
CA VAL A 44 14.14 -16.87 4.09
C VAL A 44 13.46 -17.96 4.92
N ALA A 45 12.25 -18.38 4.51
CA ALA A 45 11.60 -19.56 5.06
C ALA A 45 11.06 -20.41 3.91
N PRO A 46 11.23 -21.74 4.00
CA PRO A 46 10.91 -22.63 2.90
C PRO A 46 9.40 -22.73 2.68
N LYS A 47 9.06 -23.27 1.52
CA LYS A 47 7.70 -23.63 1.16
C LYS A 47 7.03 -24.47 2.25
N GLY A 48 5.81 -24.08 2.65
CA GLY A 48 5.05 -24.74 3.70
C GLY A 48 5.48 -24.37 5.13
N ALA A 49 6.40 -23.40 5.31
CA ALA A 49 6.74 -22.89 6.64
C ALA A 49 5.57 -22.15 7.29
N PHE A 50 4.72 -21.53 6.46
CA PHE A 50 3.50 -20.79 6.86
C PHE A 50 2.28 -21.37 6.14
N ASP A 51 1.09 -21.21 6.74
CA ASP A 51 -0.18 -21.63 6.17
C ASP A 51 -0.86 -20.44 5.50
N ASN A 52 -0.76 -20.37 4.16
CA ASN A 52 -1.33 -19.30 3.34
C ASN A 52 -1.04 -17.89 3.90
N PRO A 53 0.23 -17.46 3.93
CA PRO A 53 0.62 -16.17 4.51
C PRO A 53 0.12 -15.02 3.63
N VAL A 54 -0.54 -14.04 4.24
CA VAL A 54 -1.14 -12.89 3.55
C VAL A 54 -0.64 -11.55 4.05
N GLY A 55 0.32 -11.53 4.96
CA GLY A 55 0.95 -10.31 5.44
C GLY A 55 2.19 -10.59 6.27
N MET A 56 3.10 -9.64 6.27
CA MET A 56 4.27 -9.61 7.15
C MET A 56 4.47 -8.20 7.69
N THR A 57 4.76 -8.09 8.98
CA THR A 57 5.15 -6.85 9.63
C THR A 57 6.22 -7.09 10.68
N ILE A 58 6.81 -6.01 11.19
CA ILE A 58 7.69 -6.02 12.35
C ILE A 58 7.12 -5.13 13.45
N ASP A 59 7.56 -5.29 14.69
CA ASP A 59 7.12 -4.49 15.85
C ASP A 59 7.70 -3.05 15.87
N GLY A 60 8.17 -2.51 14.78
CA GLY A 60 8.68 -1.13 14.71
C GLY A 60 9.78 -0.77 15.72
N GLY A 61 10.30 -1.74 16.48
CA GLY A 61 11.42 -1.58 17.40
C GLY A 61 11.07 -1.02 18.79
N LEU A 62 9.78 -0.95 19.15
CA LEU A 62 9.37 -0.53 20.50
C LEU A 62 9.71 -1.55 21.57
N SER A 63 9.63 -2.84 21.24
CA SER A 63 9.96 -3.92 22.16
C SER A 63 11.40 -4.36 21.96
N ALA A 64 12.18 -4.32 23.03
CA ALA A 64 13.58 -4.76 22.99
C ALA A 64 13.67 -6.21 22.48
N GLY A 65 14.52 -6.44 21.48
CA GLY A 65 14.76 -7.77 20.91
C GLY A 65 13.82 -8.17 19.76
N LEU A 66 12.80 -7.40 19.40
CA LEU A 66 11.86 -7.72 18.33
C LEU A 66 12.20 -7.10 16.96
N ALA A 67 13.20 -6.24 16.86
CA ALA A 67 13.59 -5.56 15.61
C ALA A 67 13.93 -6.50 14.43
N ASN A 68 14.29 -7.77 14.70
CA ASN A 68 14.58 -8.79 13.67
C ASN A 68 13.55 -9.91 13.67
N LYS A 69 12.37 -9.68 14.24
CA LYS A 69 11.28 -10.65 14.25
C LYS A 69 10.26 -10.26 13.19
N ALA A 70 10.04 -11.15 12.24
CA ALA A 70 8.95 -11.04 11.29
C ALA A 70 7.69 -11.67 11.86
N PHE A 71 6.60 -10.91 11.89
CA PHE A 71 5.28 -11.40 12.26
C PHE A 71 4.48 -11.64 10.99
N VAL A 72 4.22 -12.89 10.70
CA VAL A 72 3.55 -13.33 9.47
C VAL A 72 2.10 -13.66 9.80
N VAL A 73 1.20 -13.07 9.03
CA VAL A 73 -0.25 -13.28 9.14
C VAL A 73 -0.62 -14.48 8.29
N GLU A 74 -1.07 -15.56 8.91
CA GLU A 74 -1.64 -16.72 8.25
C GLU A 74 -3.15 -16.56 8.12
N GLN A 75 -3.65 -16.62 6.88
CA GLN A 75 -5.06 -16.37 6.58
C GLN A 75 -6.06 -17.22 7.41
N PRO A 76 -5.78 -18.50 7.75
CA PRO A 76 -6.68 -19.29 8.58
C PRO A 76 -6.86 -18.79 10.01
N GLY A 77 -6.05 -17.82 10.50
CA GLY A 77 -6.32 -17.20 11.79
C GLY A 77 -5.13 -17.16 12.76
N ARG A 78 -3.90 -17.39 12.30
CA ARG A 78 -2.71 -17.34 13.16
C ARG A 78 -1.80 -16.20 12.82
N ILE A 79 -1.09 -15.69 13.82
CA ILE A 79 0.09 -14.86 13.63
C ILE A 79 1.30 -15.67 14.10
N ARG A 80 2.27 -15.82 13.18
CA ARG A 80 3.49 -16.58 13.42
C ARG A 80 4.69 -15.64 13.44
N MET A 81 5.59 -15.86 14.38
CA MET A 81 6.83 -15.08 14.50
C MET A 81 8.03 -15.90 14.02
N LEU A 82 8.84 -15.32 13.14
CA LEU A 82 10.12 -15.87 12.67
C LEU A 82 11.26 -14.93 13.03
N ASP A 83 12.33 -15.46 13.59
CA ASP A 83 13.57 -14.72 13.78
C ASP A 83 14.36 -14.66 12.47
N LEU A 84 14.42 -13.50 11.84
CA LEU A 84 15.15 -13.29 10.57
C LEU A 84 16.66 -13.53 10.67
N LYS A 85 17.22 -13.58 11.89
CA LYS A 85 18.62 -13.99 12.14
C LYS A 85 18.80 -15.49 12.32
N GLN A 86 17.72 -16.23 12.48
CA GLN A 86 17.67 -17.66 12.67
C GLN A 86 16.55 -18.28 11.82
N PRO A 87 16.59 -18.07 10.49
CA PRO A 87 15.47 -18.43 9.60
C PRO A 87 15.20 -19.94 9.54
N ASP A 88 16.16 -20.76 9.89
CA ASP A 88 16.02 -22.24 9.94
C ASP A 88 15.16 -22.72 11.11
N LYS A 89 14.81 -21.86 12.05
CA LYS A 89 13.92 -22.20 13.16
C LYS A 89 12.47 -22.22 12.72
N THR A 90 11.73 -23.18 13.26
CA THR A 90 10.27 -23.23 13.08
C THR A 90 9.63 -21.94 13.62
N PRO A 91 8.78 -21.26 12.83
CA PRO A 91 8.05 -20.08 13.30
C PRO A 91 7.20 -20.41 14.55
N GLU A 92 7.16 -19.48 15.51
CA GLU A 92 6.37 -19.61 16.73
C GLU A 92 4.99 -18.98 16.56
N THR A 93 3.94 -19.63 17.10
CA THR A 93 2.61 -19.00 17.16
C THR A 93 2.58 -17.98 18.28
N VAL A 94 2.25 -16.72 17.96
CA VAL A 94 2.16 -15.60 18.91
C VAL A 94 0.72 -15.13 19.16
N LEU A 95 -0.19 -15.48 18.25
CA LEU A 95 -1.63 -15.30 18.40
C LEU A 95 -2.35 -16.39 17.59
N ASP A 96 -3.33 -17.06 18.19
CA ASP A 96 -4.21 -18.02 17.51
C ASP A 96 -5.67 -17.60 17.67
N LEU A 97 -6.33 -17.31 16.56
CA LEU A 97 -7.72 -16.89 16.45
C LEU A 97 -8.53 -17.84 15.56
N THR A 98 -8.04 -19.05 15.32
CA THR A 98 -8.69 -20.03 14.43
C THR A 98 -10.08 -20.47 14.90
N ASP A 99 -10.41 -20.22 16.17
CA ASP A 99 -11.73 -20.48 16.76
C ASP A 99 -12.80 -19.44 16.38
N ARG A 100 -12.39 -18.26 15.93
CA ARG A 100 -13.29 -17.12 15.63
C ARG A 100 -13.15 -16.56 14.22
N VAL A 101 -12.04 -16.84 13.53
CA VAL A 101 -11.82 -16.41 12.15
C VAL A 101 -12.57 -17.34 11.19
N TYR A 102 -13.29 -16.77 10.24
CA TYR A 102 -13.90 -17.48 9.14
C TYR A 102 -13.10 -17.26 7.86
N ALA A 103 -12.56 -18.34 7.29
CA ALA A 103 -11.63 -18.33 6.17
C ALA A 103 -12.04 -19.27 5.00
N ASP A 104 -13.33 -19.56 4.83
CA ASP A 104 -13.80 -20.46 3.77
C ASP A 104 -13.76 -19.82 2.37
N GLY A 105 -13.77 -18.49 2.28
CA GLY A 105 -13.63 -17.77 1.01
C GLY A 105 -12.20 -17.35 0.73
N ASN A 106 -11.84 -17.16 -0.53
CA ASN A 106 -10.49 -16.84 -0.96
C ASN A 106 -9.91 -15.55 -0.32
N GLU A 107 -10.77 -14.59 0.04
CA GLU A 107 -10.37 -13.33 0.65
C GLU A 107 -10.85 -13.19 2.10
N GLN A 108 -11.50 -14.21 2.66
CA GLN A 108 -11.89 -14.23 4.06
C GLN A 108 -10.76 -14.81 4.91
N GLY A 109 -10.67 -14.40 6.16
CA GLY A 109 -9.62 -14.88 7.07
C GLY A 109 -9.08 -13.81 8.01
N LEU A 110 -7.92 -14.05 8.58
CA LEU A 110 -7.09 -13.06 9.25
C LEU A 110 -6.28 -12.35 8.17
N LEU A 111 -6.48 -11.03 7.99
CA LEU A 111 -6.03 -10.32 6.79
C LEU A 111 -5.02 -9.20 7.06
N GLY A 112 -4.97 -8.70 8.30
CA GLY A 112 -4.11 -7.58 8.64
C GLY A 112 -3.63 -7.61 10.08
N LEU A 113 -2.42 -7.07 10.29
CA LEU A 113 -1.78 -6.89 11.58
C LEU A 113 -1.04 -5.55 11.58
N ALA A 114 -1.20 -4.78 12.65
CA ALA A 114 -0.37 -3.61 12.92
C ALA A 114 -0.05 -3.54 14.42
N PHE A 115 1.22 -3.39 14.78
CA PHE A 115 1.62 -3.13 16.16
C PHE A 115 1.39 -1.67 16.53
N ASP A 116 1.02 -1.42 17.78
CA ASP A 116 0.84 -0.06 18.27
C ASP A 116 2.21 0.65 18.35
N PRO A 117 2.38 1.80 17.68
CA PRO A 117 3.68 2.47 17.64
C PRO A 117 4.09 3.13 18.96
N LYS A 118 3.20 3.13 19.96
CA LYS A 118 3.42 3.79 21.27
C LYS A 118 3.24 2.86 22.46
N ARG A 119 2.63 1.69 22.28
CA ARG A 119 2.32 0.74 23.35
C ARG A 119 2.90 -0.63 23.04
N PRO A 120 4.09 -0.98 23.57
CA PRO A 120 4.68 -2.30 23.44
C PRO A 120 3.70 -3.40 23.86
N GLY A 121 3.67 -4.52 23.13
CA GLY A 121 2.78 -5.64 23.43
C GLY A 121 1.31 -5.38 23.10
N VAL A 122 0.98 -4.36 22.32
CA VAL A 122 -0.36 -4.09 21.81
C VAL A 122 -0.35 -4.18 20.28
N ALA A 123 -1.31 -4.89 19.73
CA ALA A 123 -1.48 -5.02 18.30
C ALA A 123 -2.95 -4.94 17.89
N TYR A 124 -3.16 -4.61 16.64
CA TYR A 124 -4.46 -4.54 15.98
C TYR A 124 -4.51 -5.56 14.86
N VAL A 125 -5.63 -6.24 14.75
CA VAL A 125 -5.87 -7.21 13.69
C VAL A 125 -7.16 -6.90 12.94
N ASN A 126 -7.16 -7.27 11.67
CA ASN A 126 -8.33 -7.30 10.81
C ASN A 126 -8.63 -8.75 10.46
N TYR A 127 -9.81 -9.22 10.80
CA TYR A 127 -10.24 -10.56 10.43
C TYR A 127 -11.70 -10.60 10.02
N THR A 128 -12.09 -11.66 9.33
CA THR A 128 -13.48 -11.89 8.95
C THR A 128 -14.13 -12.94 9.84
N THR A 129 -15.37 -12.67 10.21
CA THR A 129 -16.38 -13.68 10.58
C THR A 129 -17.14 -14.07 9.31
N LYS A 130 -18.12 -14.97 9.43
CA LYS A 130 -18.90 -15.40 8.27
C LYS A 130 -19.53 -14.24 7.49
N ASN A 131 -20.01 -13.20 8.20
CA ASN A 131 -20.82 -12.13 7.61
C ASN A 131 -20.25 -10.71 7.88
N ALA A 132 -19.12 -10.59 8.53
CA ALA A 132 -18.59 -9.28 8.91
C ALA A 132 -17.06 -9.26 8.88
N THR A 133 -16.51 -8.05 8.73
CA THR A 133 -15.13 -7.73 9.08
C THR A 133 -15.10 -7.18 10.50
N VAL A 134 -14.08 -7.58 11.25
CA VAL A 134 -13.83 -7.16 12.62
C VAL A 134 -12.43 -6.58 12.74
N ILE A 135 -12.34 -5.40 13.31
CA ILE A 135 -11.08 -4.76 13.70
C ILE A 135 -10.99 -4.83 15.21
N SER A 136 -9.99 -5.55 15.70
CA SER A 136 -9.82 -5.77 17.15
C SER A 136 -8.42 -5.39 17.60
N ARG A 137 -8.33 -4.95 18.87
CA ARG A 137 -7.08 -4.78 19.59
C ARG A 137 -6.82 -6.00 20.48
N PHE A 138 -5.58 -6.47 20.46
CA PHE A 138 -5.07 -7.48 21.40
C PHE A 138 -3.90 -6.89 22.19
N ALA A 139 -3.65 -7.45 23.36
CA ALA A 139 -2.54 -7.07 24.23
C ALA A 139 -1.83 -8.30 24.77
N THR A 140 -0.55 -8.19 25.11
CA THR A 140 0.13 -9.23 25.84
C THR A 140 -0.34 -9.29 27.28
N ALA A 141 -0.38 -10.49 27.85
CA ALA A 141 -0.57 -10.71 29.29
C ALA A 141 0.78 -10.67 30.04
N ASP A 142 1.90 -10.79 29.30
CA ASP A 142 3.25 -10.86 29.85
C ASP A 142 4.15 -9.76 29.25
N PRO A 143 4.45 -8.68 30.00
CA PRO A 143 5.31 -7.61 29.51
C PRO A 143 6.75 -8.03 29.19
N GLU A 144 7.23 -9.17 29.68
CA GLU A 144 8.56 -9.72 29.37
C GLU A 144 8.55 -10.45 28.00
N HIS A 145 7.35 -10.84 27.53
CA HIS A 145 7.10 -11.45 26.24
C HIS A 145 6.07 -10.64 25.44
N PRO A 146 6.40 -9.40 25.05
CA PRO A 146 5.48 -8.51 24.37
C PRO A 146 5.05 -9.01 23.00
N GLU A 147 5.75 -9.97 22.41
CA GLU A 147 5.40 -10.64 21.16
C GLU A 147 4.23 -11.61 21.32
N ARG A 148 3.94 -12.10 22.53
CA ARG A 148 2.86 -13.06 22.77
C ARG A 148 1.59 -12.34 23.16
N LEU A 149 0.67 -12.25 22.20
CA LEU A 149 -0.64 -11.63 22.38
C LEU A 149 -1.61 -12.62 23.02
N ASP A 150 -2.38 -12.15 24.00
CA ASP A 150 -3.40 -12.93 24.68
C ASP A 150 -4.71 -12.90 23.87
N PRO A 151 -5.22 -14.03 23.34
CA PRO A 151 -6.50 -14.09 22.63
C PRO A 151 -7.70 -13.61 23.47
N GLU A 152 -7.65 -13.74 24.81
CA GLU A 152 -8.71 -13.31 25.71
C GLU A 152 -8.67 -11.80 26.01
N SER A 153 -7.60 -11.11 25.61
CA SER A 153 -7.46 -9.65 25.74
C SER A 153 -8.23 -8.87 24.66
N GLU A 154 -8.98 -9.55 23.81
CA GLU A 154 -9.65 -8.93 22.67
C GLU A 154 -10.53 -7.76 23.06
N LEU A 155 -10.32 -6.62 22.43
CA LEU A 155 -11.23 -5.49 22.43
C LEU A 155 -11.63 -5.18 20.99
N VAL A 156 -12.88 -5.51 20.65
CA VAL A 156 -13.45 -5.15 19.36
C VAL A 156 -13.59 -3.63 19.26
N LEU A 157 -13.00 -3.04 18.23
CA LEU A 157 -13.05 -1.61 17.95
C LEU A 157 -14.15 -1.30 16.94
N LEU A 158 -14.15 -1.99 15.80
CA LEU A 158 -15.02 -1.72 14.68
C LEU A 158 -15.50 -3.05 14.07
N THR A 159 -16.79 -3.10 13.74
CA THR A 159 -17.39 -4.22 13.01
C THR A 159 -18.29 -3.66 11.92
N TYR A 160 -18.21 -4.23 10.72
CA TYR A 160 -19.11 -3.89 9.62
C TYR A 160 -19.46 -5.13 8.79
N GLU A 161 -20.70 -5.16 8.31
CA GLU A 161 -21.22 -6.27 7.54
C GLU A 161 -20.51 -6.44 6.18
N GLN A 162 -20.38 -7.69 5.77
CA GLN A 162 -19.76 -8.10 4.52
C GLN A 162 -20.75 -8.92 3.69
N PRO A 163 -21.32 -8.36 2.62
CA PRO A 163 -22.39 -9.01 1.88
C PRO A 163 -21.93 -10.23 1.06
N PHE A 164 -20.66 -10.28 0.66
CA PHE A 164 -20.10 -11.36 -0.16
C PHE A 164 -18.77 -11.87 0.41
N SER A 165 -18.24 -12.97 -0.13
CA SER A 165 -17.00 -13.61 0.37
C SER A 165 -15.70 -13.00 -0.17
N ASN A 166 -15.78 -12.11 -1.17
CA ASN A 166 -14.64 -11.44 -1.80
C ASN A 166 -14.61 -9.93 -1.50
N HIS A 167 -13.58 -9.24 -1.97
CA HIS A 167 -13.29 -7.81 -1.77
C HIS A 167 -13.26 -7.40 -0.28
N LYS A 168 -12.34 -8.03 0.45
CA LYS A 168 -12.19 -7.76 1.89
C LYS A 168 -11.18 -6.66 2.21
N GLY A 169 -10.22 -6.39 1.29
CA GLY A 169 -9.08 -5.54 1.60
C GLY A 169 -8.27 -6.12 2.77
N GLY A 170 -8.36 -5.49 3.94
CA GLY A 170 -7.89 -6.06 5.21
C GLY A 170 -6.58 -5.51 5.72
N GLN A 171 -5.79 -4.81 4.93
CA GLN A 171 -4.53 -4.20 5.37
C GLN A 171 -4.77 -3.20 6.50
N LEU A 172 -3.87 -3.25 7.50
CA LEU A 172 -3.75 -2.28 8.59
C LEU A 172 -2.36 -1.64 8.56
N ALA A 173 -2.28 -0.34 8.79
CA ALA A 173 -1.03 0.34 9.05
C ALA A 173 -1.26 1.62 9.87
N PHE A 174 -0.26 2.01 10.67
CA PHE A 174 -0.25 3.32 11.29
C PHE A 174 0.31 4.36 10.33
N GLY A 175 -0.38 5.48 10.20
CA GLY A 175 0.14 6.64 9.49
C GLY A 175 1.20 7.38 10.33
N PRO A 176 1.98 8.28 9.70
CA PRO A 176 3.05 9.03 10.38
C PRO A 176 2.54 9.89 11.54
N GLU A 177 1.27 10.26 11.53
CA GLU A 177 0.60 11.01 12.60
C GLU A 177 0.13 10.12 13.77
N GLY A 178 0.23 8.78 13.62
CA GLY A 178 -0.08 7.79 14.66
C GLY A 178 -1.54 7.34 14.71
N TYR A 179 -2.34 7.58 13.67
CA TYR A 179 -3.67 7.01 13.51
C TYR A 179 -3.63 5.67 12.79
N LEU A 180 -4.59 4.80 13.08
CA LEU A 180 -4.71 3.52 12.40
C LEU A 180 -5.53 3.66 11.12
N TYR A 181 -4.93 3.25 9.99
CA TYR A 181 -5.58 3.17 8.68
C TYR A 181 -5.98 1.73 8.38
N ILE A 182 -7.13 1.57 7.72
CA ILE A 182 -7.76 0.29 7.46
C ILE A 182 -8.26 0.27 6.01
N ALA A 183 -7.82 -0.71 5.22
CA ALA A 183 -8.37 -0.95 3.90
C ALA A 183 -9.65 -1.79 3.98
N SER A 184 -10.68 -1.38 3.26
CA SER A 184 -11.95 -2.10 3.13
C SER A 184 -12.39 -2.12 1.67
N GLY A 185 -12.61 -3.32 1.12
CA GLY A 185 -13.20 -3.47 -0.20
C GLY A 185 -14.69 -3.08 -0.24
N ASP A 186 -15.26 -2.99 -1.44
CA ASP A 186 -16.66 -2.57 -1.69
C ASP A 186 -17.72 -3.55 -1.16
N GLY A 187 -17.28 -4.68 -0.62
CA GLY A 187 -18.12 -5.73 -0.07
C GLY A 187 -18.27 -6.94 -0.99
N GLY A 188 -17.80 -6.85 -2.23
CA GLY A 188 -17.69 -8.00 -3.13
C GLY A 188 -18.75 -8.08 -4.22
N SER A 189 -18.80 -9.23 -4.89
CA SER A 189 -19.50 -9.47 -6.17
C SER A 189 -18.84 -8.71 -7.33
N GLY A 190 -19.52 -8.58 -8.48
CA GLY A 190 -19.09 -7.77 -9.61
C GLY A 190 -19.82 -6.43 -9.63
N GLY A 191 -19.09 -5.34 -9.94
CA GLY A 191 -19.68 -4.04 -10.21
C GLY A 191 -20.26 -3.27 -9.03
N ASP A 192 -19.91 -3.63 -7.78
CA ASP A 192 -20.41 -2.97 -6.56
C ASP A 192 -21.96 -2.86 -6.56
N PRO A 193 -22.68 -3.98 -6.49
CA PRO A 193 -24.14 -3.99 -6.71
C PRO A 193 -24.93 -3.18 -5.68
N TYR A 194 -24.33 -2.82 -4.56
CA TYR A 194 -24.96 -2.00 -3.51
C TYR A 194 -24.49 -0.54 -3.51
N GLY A 195 -23.58 -0.14 -4.43
CA GLY A 195 -23.06 1.21 -4.52
C GLY A 195 -22.25 1.64 -3.30
N ASN A 196 -21.63 0.69 -2.62
CA ASN A 196 -20.90 0.94 -1.38
C ASN A 196 -19.72 1.89 -1.56
N ALA A 197 -18.97 1.73 -2.66
CA ALA A 197 -17.75 2.50 -2.89
C ALA A 197 -18.01 4.01 -2.91
N GLN A 198 -19.09 4.46 -3.56
CA GLN A 198 -19.48 5.87 -3.64
C GLN A 198 -20.33 6.34 -2.46
N ASN A 199 -20.90 5.43 -1.67
CA ASN A 199 -21.69 5.79 -0.50
C ASN A 199 -20.78 6.17 0.67
N THR A 200 -20.69 7.47 0.96
CA THR A 200 -19.86 8.00 2.07
C THR A 200 -20.32 7.57 3.46
N ASN A 201 -21.56 7.06 3.62
CA ASN A 201 -22.06 6.48 4.88
C ASN A 201 -21.70 4.99 5.03
N SER A 202 -21.19 4.33 3.99
CA SER A 202 -20.71 2.95 4.05
C SER A 202 -19.23 2.93 4.44
N LEU A 203 -18.82 1.91 5.21
CA LEU A 203 -17.41 1.65 5.51
C LEU A 203 -16.75 0.75 4.46
N LEU A 204 -17.51 0.32 3.45
CA LEU A 204 -17.04 -0.54 2.36
C LEU A 204 -16.55 0.29 1.16
N GLY A 205 -15.50 -0.18 0.47
CA GLY A 205 -14.86 0.53 -0.65
C GLY A 205 -14.10 1.78 -0.21
N LYS A 206 -13.32 1.67 0.88
CA LYS A 206 -12.72 2.79 1.61
C LYS A 206 -11.29 2.52 2.07
N ILE A 207 -10.57 3.60 2.30
CA ILE A 207 -9.55 3.67 3.35
C ILE A 207 -10.19 4.37 4.54
N LEU A 208 -10.23 3.70 5.70
CA LEU A 208 -10.72 4.25 6.95
C LEU A 208 -9.56 4.74 7.81
N ARG A 209 -9.80 5.72 8.70
CA ARG A 209 -8.80 6.23 9.65
C ARG A 209 -9.42 6.49 11.02
N ILE A 210 -8.86 5.88 12.06
CA ILE A 210 -9.35 5.97 13.44
C ILE A 210 -8.22 6.28 14.42
N ASP A 211 -8.56 6.91 15.55
CA ASP A 211 -7.64 7.17 16.67
C ASP A 211 -7.85 6.10 17.75
N VAL A 212 -6.92 5.17 17.81
CA VAL A 212 -6.96 4.04 18.76
C VAL A 212 -6.43 4.39 20.17
N LEU A 213 -5.90 5.61 20.35
CA LEU A 213 -5.39 6.10 21.64
C LEU A 213 -6.46 6.87 22.41
N SER A 214 -7.41 7.47 21.72
CA SER A 214 -8.50 8.25 22.30
C SER A 214 -9.77 7.41 22.42
N GLY A 215 -10.45 7.50 23.55
CA GLY A 215 -11.82 7.01 23.67
C GLY A 215 -12.76 7.82 22.79
N GLY A 216 -13.69 7.15 22.11
CA GLY A 216 -14.64 7.80 21.23
C GLY A 216 -15.88 8.32 21.97
N ALA A 217 -16.56 9.29 21.36
CA ALA A 217 -17.91 9.67 21.73
C ALA A 217 -18.90 8.50 21.45
N TYR A 218 -20.04 8.52 22.11
CA TYR A 218 -21.13 7.54 21.91
C TYR A 218 -20.73 6.06 22.19
N GLY A 219 -19.81 5.84 23.13
CA GLY A 219 -19.43 4.48 23.57
C GLY A 219 -18.46 3.75 22.64
N ARG A 220 -17.88 4.41 21.65
CA ARG A 220 -16.82 3.82 20.82
C ARG A 220 -15.55 3.60 21.63
N SER A 221 -14.84 2.51 21.35
CA SER A 221 -13.52 2.19 21.94
C SER A 221 -12.37 2.90 21.23
N TYR A 222 -12.65 3.79 20.25
CA TYR A 222 -11.71 4.58 19.48
C TYR A 222 -12.24 5.99 19.22
N GLY A 223 -11.35 6.95 18.98
CA GLY A 223 -11.67 8.30 18.57
C GLY A 223 -11.73 8.46 17.05
N ILE A 224 -12.28 9.60 16.63
CA ILE A 224 -12.25 10.04 15.23
C ILE A 224 -11.25 11.19 15.14
N PRO A 225 -10.23 11.14 14.27
CA PRO A 225 -9.38 12.28 14.00
C PRO A 225 -10.22 13.47 13.54
N SER A 226 -10.03 14.64 14.16
CA SER A 226 -10.86 15.82 13.92
C SER A 226 -10.78 16.36 12.50
N ASP A 227 -9.73 15.99 11.79
CA ASP A 227 -9.46 16.35 10.40
C ASP A 227 -9.89 15.27 9.39
N ASN A 228 -10.59 14.21 9.83
CA ASN A 228 -11.22 13.27 8.90
C ASN A 228 -12.26 14.02 8.03
N PRO A 229 -12.38 13.68 6.74
CA PRO A 229 -13.27 14.39 5.82
C PRO A 229 -14.70 14.51 6.30
N PHE A 230 -15.19 13.50 6.98
CA PHE A 230 -16.58 13.42 7.47
C PHE A 230 -16.69 13.47 9.00
N ALA A 231 -15.67 13.93 9.72
CA ALA A 231 -15.69 14.05 11.18
C ALA A 231 -16.85 14.91 11.70
N ASN A 232 -17.31 15.87 10.90
CA ASN A 232 -18.39 16.79 11.23
C ASN A 232 -19.70 16.50 10.48
N GLY A 233 -19.84 15.33 9.85
CA GLY A 233 -21.03 14.91 9.11
C GLY A 233 -20.81 14.82 7.60
N GLY A 234 -21.86 14.41 6.88
CA GLY A 234 -21.82 14.19 5.42
C GLY A 234 -21.35 12.80 5.01
N GLY A 235 -21.03 11.93 5.99
CA GLY A 235 -20.58 10.55 5.78
C GLY A 235 -20.22 9.88 7.09
N ALA A 236 -19.77 8.63 7.02
CA ALA A 236 -19.23 7.93 8.18
C ALA A 236 -17.90 8.59 8.59
N PRO A 237 -17.76 8.95 9.88
CA PRO A 237 -16.63 9.76 10.34
C PRO A 237 -15.27 9.03 10.27
N GLU A 238 -15.28 7.72 10.15
CA GLU A 238 -14.09 6.88 9.96
C GLU A 238 -13.48 7.00 8.56
N VAL A 239 -14.25 7.44 7.55
CA VAL A 239 -13.81 7.46 6.15
C VAL A 239 -12.71 8.50 5.93
N TYR A 240 -11.57 8.04 5.41
CA TYR A 240 -10.44 8.88 4.99
C TYR A 240 -10.45 9.13 3.48
N ALA A 241 -10.70 8.07 2.68
CA ALA A 241 -10.84 8.11 1.23
C ALA A 241 -11.89 7.07 0.79
N TYR A 242 -12.48 7.26 -0.39
CA TYR A 242 -13.60 6.43 -0.87
C TYR A 242 -13.56 6.22 -2.39
N GLY A 243 -14.49 5.41 -2.89
CA GLY A 243 -14.53 5.09 -4.31
C GLY A 243 -13.47 4.06 -4.73
N LEU A 244 -13.09 3.16 -3.81
CA LEU A 244 -12.17 2.06 -4.04
C LEU A 244 -12.96 0.75 -4.22
N ARG A 245 -12.38 -0.20 -4.97
CA ARG A 245 -12.99 -1.51 -5.21
C ARG A 245 -12.55 -2.56 -4.19
N ASN A 246 -11.28 -2.89 -4.20
CA ASN A 246 -10.66 -3.88 -3.31
C ASN A 246 -9.19 -3.49 -3.06
N PRO A 247 -8.92 -2.45 -2.28
CA PRO A 247 -7.57 -2.02 -1.95
C PRO A 247 -6.90 -3.11 -1.11
N TRP A 248 -6.21 -4.05 -1.79
CA TRP A 248 -5.70 -5.27 -1.18
C TRP A 248 -4.56 -4.96 -0.22
N ARG A 249 -3.49 -4.29 -0.72
CA ARG A 249 -2.40 -3.83 0.14
C ARG A 249 -2.12 -2.36 -0.09
N PHE A 250 -1.84 -1.68 1.02
CA PHE A 250 -1.36 -0.31 1.02
C PHE A 250 -0.16 -0.16 1.95
N SER A 251 0.63 0.86 1.73
CA SER A 251 1.79 1.18 2.57
C SER A 251 2.07 2.67 2.59
N PHE A 252 2.64 3.14 3.71
CA PHE A 252 3.20 4.48 3.78
C PHE A 252 4.64 4.47 3.30
N ASP A 253 4.99 5.41 2.44
CA ASP A 253 6.39 5.71 2.17
C ASP A 253 7.00 6.40 3.39
N ALA A 254 7.95 5.74 4.05
CA ALA A 254 8.57 6.23 5.27
C ALA A 254 9.29 7.58 5.14
N ALA A 255 9.72 7.95 3.91
CA ALA A 255 10.43 9.20 3.67
C ALA A 255 9.50 10.38 3.37
N THR A 256 8.36 10.15 2.70
CA THR A 256 7.47 11.21 2.24
C THR A 256 6.14 11.26 2.98
N GLY A 257 5.79 10.19 3.70
CA GLY A 257 4.48 10.01 4.34
C GLY A 257 3.34 9.76 3.35
N LYS A 258 3.60 9.64 2.05
CA LYS A 258 2.56 9.33 1.06
C LYS A 258 2.01 7.93 1.27
N LEU A 259 0.70 7.80 1.18
CA LEU A 259 -0.02 6.52 1.25
C LEU A 259 -0.21 5.97 -0.16
N TRP A 260 0.42 4.85 -0.45
CA TRP A 260 0.32 4.12 -1.71
C TRP A 260 -0.62 2.94 -1.53
N ALA A 261 -1.56 2.75 -2.44
CA ALA A 261 -2.49 1.63 -2.43
C ALA A 261 -2.53 0.95 -3.80
N ALA A 262 -2.73 -0.36 -3.79
CA ALA A 262 -3.04 -1.14 -4.97
C ALA A 262 -4.49 -1.58 -4.89
N ASP A 263 -5.29 -1.14 -5.83
CA ASP A 263 -6.72 -1.47 -5.90
C ASP A 263 -6.98 -2.48 -7.02
N VAL A 264 -7.50 -3.64 -6.64
CA VAL A 264 -7.75 -4.74 -7.58
C VAL A 264 -8.93 -4.41 -8.48
N GLY A 265 -8.68 -4.37 -9.78
CA GLY A 265 -9.67 -4.03 -10.78
C GLY A 265 -10.69 -5.13 -11.07
N GLN A 266 -11.75 -4.77 -11.81
CA GLN A 266 -12.87 -5.67 -12.11
C GLN A 266 -12.59 -6.56 -13.32
N ASP A 267 -12.49 -5.96 -14.51
CA ASP A 267 -12.50 -6.69 -15.76
C ASP A 267 -11.30 -6.39 -16.66
N ARG A 268 -10.78 -5.16 -16.61
CA ARG A 268 -9.87 -4.63 -17.62
C ARG A 268 -8.55 -4.15 -17.09
N LEU A 269 -8.56 -3.46 -15.94
CA LEU A 269 -7.41 -2.71 -15.45
C LEU A 269 -7.16 -3.00 -13.97
N GLU A 270 -5.88 -3.07 -13.62
CA GLU A 270 -5.39 -2.99 -12.24
C GLU A 270 -4.80 -1.61 -12.03
N GLU A 271 -4.83 -1.07 -10.78
CA GLU A 271 -4.41 0.30 -10.53
C GLU A 271 -3.57 0.49 -9.27
N ILE A 272 -2.74 1.54 -9.31
CA ILE A 272 -1.95 2.01 -8.18
C ILE A 272 -2.29 3.48 -7.93
N ASP A 273 -2.67 3.77 -6.69
CA ASP A 273 -3.09 5.07 -6.24
C ASP A 273 -2.15 5.66 -5.19
N VAL A 274 -2.04 6.99 -5.18
CA VAL A 274 -1.58 7.73 -4.02
C VAL A 274 -2.80 8.30 -3.32
N ILE A 275 -3.08 7.78 -2.13
CA ILE A 275 -4.31 8.06 -1.41
C ILE A 275 -4.23 9.41 -0.70
N GLU A 276 -5.18 10.28 -1.01
CA GLU A 276 -5.35 11.61 -0.45
C GLU A 276 -6.56 11.68 0.47
N LYS A 277 -6.48 12.54 1.47
CA LYS A 277 -7.58 12.78 2.41
C LYS A 277 -8.80 13.35 1.69
N GLY A 278 -9.94 12.68 1.79
CA GLY A 278 -11.18 13.06 1.11
C GLY A 278 -11.24 12.68 -0.37
N GLY A 279 -10.21 11.99 -0.88
CA GLY A 279 -10.13 11.57 -2.28
C GLY A 279 -11.23 10.58 -2.66
N ASN A 280 -11.78 10.75 -3.87
CA ASN A 280 -12.68 9.82 -4.53
C ASN A 280 -11.98 9.16 -5.72
N TYR A 281 -11.77 7.85 -5.67
CA TYR A 281 -11.03 7.07 -6.67
C TYR A 281 -11.91 6.48 -7.77
N GLY A 282 -13.20 6.79 -7.75
CA GLY A 282 -14.09 6.65 -8.90
C GLY A 282 -14.83 5.33 -9.05
N TRP A 283 -14.46 4.27 -8.35
CA TRP A 283 -15.20 3.01 -8.41
C TRP A 283 -16.64 3.20 -7.87
N ASN A 284 -17.74 2.76 -8.52
CA ASN A 284 -17.79 1.92 -9.73
C ASN A 284 -18.12 2.74 -11.01
N ALA A 285 -18.15 4.07 -10.96
CA ALA A 285 -18.27 4.85 -12.18
C ALA A 285 -17.06 4.66 -13.11
N MET A 286 -15.90 4.46 -12.52
CA MET A 286 -14.64 4.22 -13.19
C MET A 286 -14.03 2.86 -12.78
N GLU A 287 -13.32 2.21 -13.70
CA GLU A 287 -12.30 1.20 -13.45
C GLU A 287 -10.99 1.81 -13.93
N ALA A 288 -10.15 2.21 -12.99
CA ALA A 288 -8.99 3.04 -13.24
C ALA A 288 -9.31 4.27 -14.12
N SER A 289 -8.67 4.46 -15.27
CA SER A 289 -8.95 5.60 -16.17
C SER A 289 -10.18 5.43 -17.08
N LYS A 290 -10.83 4.25 -17.07
CA LYS A 290 -11.93 3.91 -17.99
C LYS A 290 -13.28 3.98 -17.29
N CYS A 291 -14.31 4.46 -18.00
CA CYS A 291 -15.68 4.35 -17.53
C CYS A 291 -16.07 2.87 -17.37
N TYR A 292 -16.72 2.55 -16.24
CA TYR A 292 -17.26 1.21 -15.98
C TYR A 292 -18.79 1.23 -15.96
N GLU A 293 -19.42 1.93 -15.02
CA GLU A 293 -20.89 2.04 -14.92
C GLU A 293 -21.31 3.53 -14.83
N PRO A 294 -21.74 4.15 -15.91
CA PRO A 294 -21.98 3.62 -17.26
C PRO A 294 -20.67 3.34 -18.04
N ALA A 295 -20.74 2.40 -18.99
CA ALA A 295 -19.58 1.99 -19.80
C ALA A 295 -18.98 3.12 -20.68
N SER A 296 -19.68 4.24 -20.81
CA SER A 296 -19.23 5.45 -21.52
C SER A 296 -19.92 6.69 -20.98
N GLY A 297 -19.25 7.85 -21.09
CA GLY A 297 -19.84 9.13 -20.67
C GLY A 297 -19.96 9.29 -19.15
N CYS A 298 -19.18 8.52 -18.38
CA CYS A 298 -19.12 8.67 -16.93
C CYS A 298 -18.60 10.07 -16.53
N VAL A 299 -19.08 10.56 -15.39
CA VAL A 299 -18.61 11.83 -14.82
C VAL A 299 -17.27 11.59 -14.15
N LYS A 300 -16.26 12.38 -14.54
CA LYS A 300 -14.90 12.30 -14.02
C LYS A 300 -14.53 13.46 -13.10
N ASP A 301 -15.36 14.49 -13.06
CA ASP A 301 -15.12 15.69 -12.27
C ASP A 301 -15.07 15.33 -10.77
N GLY A 302 -13.99 15.77 -10.10
CA GLY A 302 -13.77 15.48 -8.69
C GLY A 302 -13.23 14.09 -8.38
N LEU A 303 -12.96 13.26 -9.39
CA LEU A 303 -12.30 11.96 -9.21
C LEU A 303 -10.78 12.10 -9.30
N ILE A 304 -10.09 11.31 -8.50
CA ILE A 304 -8.63 11.13 -8.56
C ILE A 304 -8.36 9.90 -9.41
N LEU A 305 -7.59 10.09 -10.47
CA LEU A 305 -7.15 8.98 -11.33
C LEU A 305 -5.91 8.31 -10.75
N PRO A 306 -5.71 7.00 -11.02
CA PRO A 306 -4.52 6.29 -10.57
C PRO A 306 -3.26 6.92 -11.16
N ILE A 307 -2.16 6.78 -10.43
CA ILE A 307 -0.83 7.19 -10.93
C ILE A 307 -0.29 6.20 -11.96
N TYR A 308 -0.75 4.95 -11.90
CA TYR A 308 -0.40 3.90 -12.86
C TYR A 308 -1.51 2.86 -12.96
N GLU A 309 -1.70 2.34 -14.16
CA GLU A 309 -2.65 1.26 -14.44
C GLU A 309 -2.05 0.27 -15.43
N TYR A 310 -2.48 -0.99 -15.38
CA TYR A 310 -2.08 -2.00 -16.36
C TYR A 310 -3.23 -2.93 -16.72
N GLY A 311 -3.20 -3.42 -17.97
CA GLY A 311 -4.23 -4.29 -18.52
C GLY A 311 -3.99 -5.77 -18.25
N ARG A 312 -4.98 -6.58 -18.65
CA ARG A 312 -5.00 -8.02 -18.43
C ARG A 312 -3.90 -8.78 -19.16
N GLU A 313 -3.23 -8.16 -20.12
CA GLU A 313 -2.07 -8.70 -20.82
C GLU A 313 -0.80 -8.73 -19.94
N LEU A 314 -0.74 -7.91 -18.88
CA LEU A 314 0.38 -7.85 -17.94
C LEU A 314 0.10 -8.58 -16.63
N GLY A 315 -1.15 -8.58 -16.18
CA GLY A 315 -1.56 -9.22 -14.94
C GLY A 315 -3.07 -9.11 -14.70
N VAL A 316 -3.57 -9.75 -13.66
CA VAL A 316 -5.03 -9.86 -13.42
C VAL A 316 -5.43 -9.63 -11.97
N SER A 317 -4.46 -9.43 -11.06
CA SER A 317 -4.74 -9.20 -9.64
C SER A 317 -3.52 -8.55 -8.98
N ILE A 318 -3.54 -7.24 -8.87
CA ILE A 318 -2.46 -6.51 -8.23
C ILE A 318 -2.40 -6.81 -6.73
N THR A 319 -1.20 -7.09 -6.23
CA THR A 319 -0.98 -7.32 -4.79
C THR A 319 -0.74 -6.01 -4.04
N GLY A 320 0.00 -5.09 -4.65
CA GLY A 320 0.55 -3.92 -4.00
C GLY A 320 2.00 -4.11 -3.60
N GLY A 321 2.52 -3.23 -2.72
CA GLY A 321 3.93 -3.24 -2.37
C GLY A 321 4.35 -2.08 -1.49
N TYR A 322 5.64 -1.71 -1.58
CA TYR A 322 6.25 -0.64 -0.76
C TYR A 322 7.19 0.23 -1.59
N VAL A 323 7.29 1.51 -1.23
CA VAL A 323 8.41 2.34 -1.69
C VAL A 323 9.68 1.86 -1.00
N TYR A 324 10.64 1.38 -1.79
CA TYR A 324 11.89 0.83 -1.27
C TYR A 324 12.73 1.91 -0.59
N ARG A 325 13.14 1.61 0.66
CA ARG A 325 13.99 2.48 1.49
C ARG A 325 15.14 1.72 2.14
N GLY A 326 15.36 0.47 1.73
CA GLY A 326 16.46 -0.36 2.22
C GLY A 326 17.83 0.10 1.73
N LYS A 327 18.87 -0.61 2.20
CA LYS A 327 20.27 -0.27 1.93
C LYS A 327 20.91 -1.17 0.88
N GLN A 328 20.40 -2.41 0.72
CA GLN A 328 21.04 -3.43 -0.14
C GLN A 328 20.84 -3.16 -1.63
N LEU A 329 19.76 -2.50 -2.00
CA LEU A 329 19.39 -2.15 -3.37
C LEU A 329 19.34 -0.62 -3.50
N SER A 330 20.46 0.06 -3.20
CA SER A 330 20.52 1.53 -3.12
C SER A 330 20.03 2.24 -4.38
N GLU A 331 20.18 1.62 -5.55
CA GLU A 331 19.76 2.13 -6.84
C GLU A 331 18.23 2.13 -7.01
N TRP A 332 17.53 1.33 -6.19
CA TRP A 332 16.07 1.23 -6.16
C TRP A 332 15.41 2.12 -5.09
N ILE A 333 16.19 2.89 -4.32
CA ILE A 333 15.62 3.81 -3.32
C ILE A 333 14.65 4.78 -3.99
N GLY A 334 13.42 4.87 -3.44
CA GLY A 334 12.35 5.73 -3.95
C GLY A 334 11.47 5.11 -5.01
N TRP A 335 11.75 3.86 -5.44
CA TRP A 335 10.86 3.14 -6.33
C TRP A 335 9.81 2.36 -5.52
N TYR A 336 8.56 2.41 -5.94
CA TYR A 336 7.49 1.56 -5.43
C TYR A 336 7.62 0.19 -6.06
N ILE A 337 7.99 -0.81 -5.26
CA ILE A 337 8.14 -2.21 -5.70
C ILE A 337 6.84 -2.94 -5.39
N TYR A 338 6.21 -3.52 -6.41
CA TYR A 338 4.91 -4.16 -6.33
C TYR A 338 4.83 -5.39 -7.23
N ALA A 339 3.75 -6.17 -7.10
CA ALA A 339 3.58 -7.39 -7.87
C ALA A 339 2.13 -7.64 -8.28
N ASP A 340 1.97 -8.56 -9.25
CA ASP A 340 0.70 -9.22 -9.56
C ASP A 340 0.68 -10.62 -8.95
N TYR A 341 -0.38 -10.94 -8.23
CA TYR A 341 -0.57 -12.21 -7.55
C TYR A 341 -0.59 -13.41 -8.50
N ALA A 342 -1.26 -13.28 -9.65
CA ALA A 342 -1.51 -14.40 -10.53
C ALA A 342 -0.32 -14.71 -11.45
N THR A 343 0.38 -13.68 -11.92
CA THR A 343 1.51 -13.82 -12.84
C THR A 343 2.85 -13.95 -12.11
N GLY A 344 2.92 -13.51 -10.86
CA GLY A 344 4.17 -13.45 -10.10
C GLY A 344 5.17 -12.44 -10.65
N THR A 345 4.72 -11.53 -11.50
CA THR A 345 5.55 -10.44 -12.02
C THR A 345 5.77 -9.41 -10.94
N ILE A 346 7.02 -9.05 -10.72
CA ILE A 346 7.43 -7.96 -9.81
C ILE A 346 7.91 -6.80 -10.65
N TRP A 347 7.38 -5.61 -10.37
CA TRP A 347 7.75 -4.36 -11.01
C TRP A 347 8.29 -3.36 -10.00
N ALA A 348 8.97 -2.35 -10.51
CA ALA A 348 9.30 -1.13 -9.80
C ALA A 348 8.76 0.08 -10.58
N LEU A 349 8.09 0.97 -9.86
CA LEU A 349 7.44 2.16 -10.39
C LEU A 349 7.98 3.40 -9.70
N ARG A 350 8.25 4.45 -10.47
CA ARG A 350 8.64 5.75 -9.93
C ARG A 350 7.90 6.85 -10.70
N GLN A 351 7.23 7.72 -9.96
CA GLN A 351 6.68 8.95 -10.50
C GLN A 351 7.78 10.02 -10.52
N ARG A 352 7.97 10.68 -11.65
CA ARG A 352 8.89 11.80 -11.82
C ARG A 352 8.22 13.13 -11.45
N ASP A 353 9.02 14.17 -11.24
CA ASP A 353 8.51 15.50 -10.86
C ASP A 353 7.58 16.13 -11.92
N ASP A 354 7.73 15.74 -13.18
CA ASP A 354 6.85 16.17 -14.29
C ASP A 354 5.52 15.39 -14.37
N GLY A 355 5.29 14.46 -13.43
CA GLY A 355 4.11 13.60 -13.38
C GLY A 355 4.20 12.35 -14.25
N THR A 356 5.23 12.20 -15.08
CA THR A 356 5.43 10.98 -15.85
C THR A 356 5.83 9.82 -14.95
N VAL A 357 5.54 8.60 -15.42
CA VAL A 357 5.79 7.37 -14.64
C VAL A 357 6.78 6.49 -15.38
N ASP A 358 7.80 6.06 -14.66
CA ASP A 358 8.75 5.04 -15.09
C ASP A 358 8.39 3.72 -14.41
N ASN A 359 8.00 2.70 -15.17
CA ASN A 359 7.65 1.37 -14.67
C ASN A 359 8.53 0.31 -15.32
N ARG A 360 9.17 -0.53 -14.53
CA ARG A 360 10.14 -1.53 -14.98
C ARG A 360 9.86 -2.89 -14.40
N THR A 361 9.92 -3.93 -15.22
CA THR A 361 9.90 -5.31 -14.75
C THR A 361 11.22 -5.62 -14.05
N LEU A 362 11.14 -6.00 -12.78
CA LEU A 362 12.28 -6.45 -11.98
C LEU A 362 12.54 -7.95 -12.16
N LEU A 363 11.46 -8.75 -12.07
CA LEU A 363 11.57 -10.20 -12.06
C LEU A 363 10.22 -10.84 -12.43
N GLN A 364 10.32 -11.96 -13.16
CA GLN A 364 9.24 -12.93 -13.31
C GLN A 364 9.52 -14.05 -12.30
N SER A 365 8.83 -14.03 -11.16
CA SER A 365 9.16 -14.94 -10.05
C SER A 365 8.54 -16.33 -10.20
N GLY A 366 7.38 -16.39 -10.83
CA GLY A 366 6.54 -17.60 -10.86
C GLY A 366 5.81 -17.88 -9.55
N GLU A 367 5.96 -17.01 -8.54
CA GLU A 367 5.30 -17.09 -7.24
C GLU A 367 3.89 -16.51 -7.27
N ARG A 368 3.01 -17.02 -6.42
CA ARG A 368 1.74 -16.35 -6.11
C ARG A 368 1.94 -15.42 -4.95
N ILE A 369 2.28 -14.16 -5.26
CA ILE A 369 2.66 -13.16 -4.27
C ILE A 369 1.40 -12.59 -3.60
N THR A 370 1.17 -12.97 -2.35
CA THR A 370 0.00 -12.56 -1.57
C THR A 370 0.19 -11.22 -0.89
N SER A 371 1.43 -10.87 -0.51
CA SER A 371 1.76 -9.64 0.20
C SER A 371 3.25 -9.35 0.17
N PHE A 372 3.58 -8.13 0.58
CA PHE A 372 4.93 -7.71 0.91
C PHE A 372 5.04 -7.35 2.39
N GLY A 373 6.27 -7.29 2.88
CA GLY A 373 6.63 -6.74 4.18
C GLY A 373 7.98 -6.06 4.14
N VAL A 374 8.28 -5.26 5.15
CA VAL A 374 9.57 -4.58 5.32
C VAL A 374 10.15 -4.94 6.67
N ASP A 375 11.48 -5.13 6.73
CA ASP A 375 12.19 -5.25 8.00
C ASP A 375 12.63 -3.89 8.55
N ALA A 376 13.31 -3.90 9.70
CA ALA A 376 13.78 -2.68 10.37
C ALA A 376 14.85 -1.91 9.56
N ASP A 377 15.51 -2.55 8.62
CA ASP A 377 16.48 -1.92 7.71
C ASP A 377 15.85 -1.41 6.41
N GLY A 378 14.52 -1.62 6.22
CA GLY A 378 13.78 -1.23 5.03
C GLY A 378 13.91 -2.21 3.87
N GLU A 379 14.43 -3.43 4.12
CA GLU A 379 14.55 -4.47 3.10
C GLU A 379 13.19 -5.15 2.87
N LEU A 380 12.92 -5.53 1.61
CA LEU A 380 11.64 -6.06 1.19
C LEU A 380 11.59 -7.58 1.24
N TYR A 381 10.49 -8.07 1.80
CA TYR A 381 10.12 -9.47 1.86
C TYR A 381 8.81 -9.70 1.10
N ILE A 382 8.60 -10.93 0.66
CA ILE A 382 7.44 -11.39 -0.09
C ILE A 382 6.86 -12.59 0.64
N CYS A 383 5.56 -12.56 0.90
CA CYS A 383 4.77 -13.73 1.27
C CYS A 383 4.27 -14.42 0.00
N SER A 384 4.59 -15.70 -0.18
CA SER A 384 4.03 -16.51 -1.26
C SER A 384 2.92 -17.42 -0.74
N GLN A 385 1.87 -17.61 -1.52
CA GLN A 385 0.73 -18.46 -1.15
C GLN A 385 1.13 -19.88 -0.79
N ASP A 386 2.24 -20.37 -1.30
CA ASP A 386 2.75 -21.72 -1.02
C ASP A 386 3.39 -21.87 0.37
N GLY A 387 3.38 -20.79 1.15
CA GLY A 387 3.88 -20.80 2.53
C GLY A 387 5.34 -20.39 2.68
N SER A 388 5.99 -19.93 1.63
CA SER A 388 7.36 -19.41 1.71
C SER A 388 7.40 -17.93 2.10
N LEU A 389 8.51 -17.53 2.73
CA LEU A 389 8.91 -16.15 2.91
C LEU A 389 10.20 -15.92 2.12
N LEU A 390 10.17 -14.95 1.22
CA LEU A 390 11.26 -14.64 0.30
C LEU A 390 11.74 -13.22 0.52
N ARG A 391 13.03 -12.94 0.29
CA ARG A 391 13.61 -11.61 0.33
C ARG A 391 14.04 -11.16 -1.07
N ILE A 392 13.75 -9.91 -1.42
CA ILE A 392 14.28 -9.30 -2.65
C ILE A 392 15.74 -8.92 -2.40
N ALA A 393 16.65 -9.45 -3.21
CA ALA A 393 18.08 -9.24 -3.06
C ALA A 393 18.76 -8.90 -4.40
N LYS A 394 19.95 -8.34 -4.35
CA LYS A 394 20.74 -8.05 -5.55
C LYS A 394 21.24 -9.36 -6.15
N ARG A 395 21.00 -9.58 -7.45
CA ARG A 395 21.58 -10.72 -8.16
C ARG A 395 23.09 -10.58 -8.19
N GLN A 396 23.79 -11.55 -7.63
CA GLN A 396 25.24 -11.60 -7.77
C GLN A 396 25.60 -11.87 -9.23
N GLN A 397 26.55 -11.09 -9.76
CA GLN A 397 27.12 -11.38 -11.07
C GLN A 397 28.01 -12.62 -10.90
N ALA A 398 27.78 -13.65 -11.75
CA ALA A 398 28.56 -14.87 -11.76
C ALA A 398 29.97 -14.62 -12.33
#